data_ca592dcb1f3551a23631ee63051e82e7
#
_entry.id   ca592dcb1f3551a23631ee63051e82e7
#
_cell.length_a   1.000
_cell.length_b   1.000
_cell.length_c   1.000
_cell.angle_alpha   90.00
_cell.angle_beta   90.00
_cell.angle_gamma   90.00
#
_symmetry.space_group_name_H-M   'P 1'
#
loop_
_entity.id
_entity.type
_entity.pdbx_description
1 polymer ?
#
loop_
_entity_poly.entity_id
_entity_poly.type
_entity_poly.pdbx_seq_one_letter_code
_entity_poly.pdbx_strand_id
1 'polypeptide(L)'
;ISCSLVGSEMCIRDSYRTVTAEGWEADDILGTLAAACAARKDDCFLATGDRDSLQLVSESTTVLLAATVMGRSKTVVMDEDAIQEKYGLAPKQLIEVKSLMGDTSDNIPGVKGIGEKTALSLVQIFGSLEGVYQNIDDKRIKPKQREHLLEDKPMAELSHALGTIRTDAPIDTAEGSYTVGEGNKPA
;
A
#
# COMPACT_ATOMS: atom_id res chain seq x y z
N ILE A 1 4.53 3.46 -13.34
CA ILE A 1 3.49 3.56 -14.37
C ILE A 1 2.15 3.57 -13.65
N SER A 2 1.59 4.75 -13.44
CA SER A 2 0.22 4.86 -12.93
C SER A 2 -0.67 5.30 -14.09
N CYS A 3 -1.58 4.46 -14.50
CA CYS A 3 -2.65 4.86 -15.39
C CYS A 3 -4.00 4.57 -14.73
N SER A 4 -4.64 5.63 -14.25
CA SER A 4 -6.03 5.57 -13.81
C SER A 4 -6.94 5.25 -15.01
N LEU A 5 -8.03 4.52 -14.79
CA LEU A 5 -9.02 4.12 -15.81
C LEU A 5 -9.56 5.31 -16.67
N VAL A 6 -9.56 6.54 -16.15
CA VAL A 6 -9.95 7.75 -16.87
C VAL A 6 -8.87 8.20 -17.86
N GLY A 7 -7.65 7.69 -17.74
CA GLY A 7 -6.49 8.07 -18.56
C GLY A 7 -6.08 7.06 -19.61
N SER A 8 -6.77 5.91 -19.77
CA SER A 8 -6.30 4.87 -20.67
C SER A 8 -6.15 5.34 -22.13
N GLU A 9 -7.10 6.08 -22.66
CA GLU A 9 -7.02 6.64 -24.02
C GLU A 9 -5.94 7.74 -24.12
N MET A 10 -5.74 8.52 -23.05
CA MET A 10 -4.71 9.55 -22.99
C MET A 10 -3.32 8.92 -22.87
N CYS A 11 -3.18 7.84 -22.07
CA CYS A 11 -1.94 7.07 -21.96
C CYS A 11 -1.53 6.43 -23.30
N ILE A 12 -2.47 5.84 -24.04
CA ILE A 12 -2.22 5.28 -25.37
C ILE A 12 -1.76 6.38 -26.33
N ARG A 13 -2.36 7.56 -26.26
CA ARG A 13 -2.01 8.72 -27.10
C ARG A 13 -0.63 9.28 -26.79
N ASP A 14 -0.21 9.21 -25.52
CA ASP A 14 1.07 9.71 -25.04
C ASP A 14 2.18 8.64 -25.03
N SER A 15 1.94 7.50 -25.70
CA SER A 15 2.89 6.39 -25.82
C SER A 15 3.21 5.66 -24.50
N TYR A 16 2.39 5.81 -23.46
CA TYR A 16 2.48 4.99 -22.26
C TYR A 16 1.85 3.62 -22.45
N ARG A 17 2.42 2.62 -21.81
CA ARG A 17 1.86 1.26 -21.80
C ARG A 17 0.82 1.11 -20.70
N THR A 18 -0.35 0.58 -21.07
CA THR A 18 -1.37 0.10 -20.13
C THR A 18 -1.12 -1.37 -19.82
N VAL A 19 -1.22 -1.73 -18.57
CA VAL A 19 -1.06 -3.11 -18.09
C VAL A 19 -2.33 -3.51 -17.36
N THR A 20 -2.88 -4.65 -17.75
CA THR A 20 -4.05 -5.26 -17.10
C THR A 20 -3.83 -6.75 -16.94
N ALA A 21 -4.36 -7.34 -15.88
CA ALA A 21 -4.40 -8.78 -15.68
C ALA A 21 -5.81 -9.13 -15.15
N GLU A 22 -6.47 -10.09 -15.77
CA GLU A 22 -7.81 -10.49 -15.39
C GLU A 22 -7.82 -11.12 -14.00
N GLY A 23 -8.71 -10.65 -13.12
CA GLY A 23 -8.81 -11.13 -11.74
C GLY A 23 -7.77 -10.54 -10.77
N TRP A 24 -7.01 -9.50 -11.20
CA TRP A 24 -6.02 -8.83 -10.39
C TRP A 24 -6.33 -7.33 -10.27
N GLU A 25 -6.05 -6.77 -9.12
CA GLU A 25 -6.21 -5.34 -8.87
C GLU A 25 -5.02 -4.53 -9.41
N ALA A 26 -5.23 -3.24 -9.62
CA ALA A 26 -4.16 -2.37 -10.12
C ALA A 26 -2.96 -2.33 -9.15
N ASP A 27 -3.22 -2.40 -7.85
CA ASP A 27 -2.18 -2.37 -6.82
C ASP A 27 -1.33 -3.65 -6.81
N ASP A 28 -1.91 -4.81 -7.12
CA ASP A 28 -1.16 -6.05 -7.32
C ASP A 28 -0.21 -5.96 -8.52
N ILE A 29 -0.66 -5.30 -9.59
CA ILE A 29 0.19 -5.03 -10.76
C ILE A 29 1.35 -4.10 -10.37
N LEU A 30 1.07 -3.02 -9.62
CA LEU A 30 2.09 -2.12 -9.11
C LEU A 30 3.07 -2.86 -8.19
N GLY A 31 2.56 -3.69 -7.28
CA GLY A 31 3.36 -4.52 -6.38
C GLY A 31 4.26 -5.49 -7.12
N THR A 32 3.74 -6.13 -8.18
CA THR A 32 4.50 -7.06 -9.01
C THR A 32 5.63 -6.35 -9.77
N LEU A 33 5.36 -5.16 -10.34
CA LEU A 33 6.38 -4.36 -11.01
C LEU A 33 7.43 -3.83 -10.03
N ALA A 34 7.02 -3.37 -8.86
CA ALA A 34 7.95 -2.93 -7.81
C ALA A 34 8.88 -4.07 -7.35
N ALA A 35 8.33 -5.28 -7.15
CA ALA A 35 9.12 -6.45 -6.79
C ALA A 35 10.12 -6.84 -7.91
N ALA A 36 9.71 -6.74 -9.18
CA ALA A 36 10.60 -6.98 -10.30
C ALA A 36 11.73 -5.94 -10.41
N CYS A 37 11.44 -4.65 -10.17
CA CYS A 37 12.47 -3.61 -10.09
C CYS A 37 13.45 -3.88 -8.95
N ALA A 38 12.96 -4.22 -7.77
CA ALA A 38 13.80 -4.54 -6.63
C ALA A 38 14.75 -5.73 -6.91
N ALA A 39 14.24 -6.77 -7.59
CA ALA A 39 15.05 -7.92 -7.98
C ALA A 39 16.20 -7.57 -8.94
N ARG A 40 16.01 -6.56 -9.80
CA ARG A 40 17.03 -6.04 -10.73
C ARG A 40 17.89 -4.93 -10.14
N LYS A 41 17.53 -4.41 -8.96
CA LYS A 41 18.12 -3.21 -8.34
C LYS A 41 17.87 -1.94 -9.15
N ASP A 42 16.73 -1.86 -9.80
CA ASP A 42 16.27 -0.67 -10.52
C ASP A 42 15.46 0.24 -9.57
N ASP A 43 15.57 1.56 -9.75
CA ASP A 43 14.72 2.50 -9.05
C ASP A 43 13.28 2.44 -9.58
N CYS A 44 12.32 2.32 -8.67
CA CYS A 44 10.91 2.26 -8.97
C CYS A 44 10.16 3.45 -8.36
N PHE A 45 9.42 4.19 -9.18
CA PHE A 45 8.58 5.28 -8.73
C PHE A 45 7.10 4.97 -9.02
N LEU A 46 6.31 4.80 -7.96
CA LEU A 46 4.88 4.53 -8.05
C LEU A 46 4.09 5.82 -7.87
N ALA A 47 3.50 6.35 -8.95
CA ALA A 47 2.64 7.53 -8.88
C ALA A 47 1.18 7.09 -8.69
N THR A 48 0.61 7.35 -7.53
CA THR A 48 -0.74 6.91 -7.16
C THR A 48 -1.43 7.90 -6.21
N GLY A 49 -2.76 7.87 -6.16
CA GLY A 49 -3.56 8.53 -5.11
C GLY A 49 -3.86 7.61 -3.94
N ASP A 50 -3.57 6.32 -4.07
CA ASP A 50 -3.89 5.31 -3.07
C ASP A 50 -2.77 5.17 -2.03
N ARG A 51 -3.15 5.25 -0.76
CA ARG A 51 -2.22 5.12 0.37
C ARG A 51 -1.81 3.67 0.64
N ASP A 52 -2.56 2.70 0.14
CA ASP A 52 -2.23 1.30 0.33
C ASP A 52 -0.93 0.93 -0.36
N SER A 53 -0.61 1.59 -1.47
CA SER A 53 0.67 1.45 -2.15
C SER A 53 1.88 1.84 -1.29
N LEU A 54 1.69 2.54 -0.14
CA LEU A 54 2.78 2.86 0.77
C LEU A 54 3.44 1.61 1.39
N GLN A 55 2.73 0.49 1.46
CA GLN A 55 3.31 -0.78 1.90
C GLN A 55 4.37 -1.33 0.94
N LEU A 56 4.40 -0.84 -0.31
CA LEU A 56 5.36 -1.24 -1.35
C LEU A 56 6.68 -0.47 -1.29
N VAL A 57 6.75 0.59 -0.48
CA VAL A 57 7.97 1.40 -0.32
C VAL A 57 9.11 0.53 0.21
N SER A 58 10.29 0.70 -0.38
CA SER A 58 11.50 -0.03 -0.04
C SER A 58 12.73 0.78 -0.44
N GLU A 59 13.94 0.26 -0.21
CA GLU A 59 15.19 0.87 -0.67
C GLU A 59 15.17 1.25 -2.17
N SER A 60 14.49 0.45 -3.00
CA SER A 60 14.39 0.67 -4.46
C SER A 60 13.06 1.26 -4.92
N THR A 61 12.06 1.36 -4.06
CA THR A 61 10.70 1.79 -4.43
C THR A 61 10.26 3.02 -3.65
N THR A 62 9.95 4.09 -4.36
CA THR A 62 9.41 5.34 -3.80
C THR A 62 7.99 5.58 -4.31
N VAL A 63 7.06 5.96 -3.43
CA VAL A 63 5.69 6.31 -3.81
C VAL A 63 5.56 7.83 -3.96
N LEU A 64 5.08 8.25 -5.13
CA LEU A 64 4.71 9.62 -5.43
C LEU A 64 3.21 9.78 -5.20
N LEU A 65 2.83 10.10 -3.95
CA LEU A 65 1.44 10.14 -3.52
C LEU A 65 0.76 11.43 -3.97
N ALA A 66 -0.27 11.32 -4.79
CA ALA A 66 -1.12 12.45 -5.14
C ALA A 66 -2.01 12.83 -3.95
N ALA A 67 -1.88 14.06 -3.48
CA ALA A 67 -2.66 14.60 -2.37
C ALA A 67 -3.27 15.94 -2.73
N THR A 68 -4.45 16.23 -2.20
CA THR A 68 -5.05 17.56 -2.30
C THR A 68 -4.82 18.33 -1.01
N VAL A 69 -4.03 19.38 -1.06
CA VAL A 69 -3.73 20.26 0.07
C VAL A 69 -4.29 21.65 -0.23
N MET A 70 -5.21 22.14 0.59
CA MET A 70 -5.88 23.45 0.41
C MET A 70 -6.47 23.63 -1.01
N GLY A 71 -7.11 22.58 -1.56
CA GLY A 71 -7.73 22.64 -2.90
C GLY A 71 -6.73 22.61 -4.07
N ARG A 72 -5.45 22.40 -3.82
CA ARG A 72 -4.41 22.24 -4.85
C ARG A 72 -3.86 20.83 -4.84
N SER A 73 -3.72 20.25 -6.03
CA SER A 73 -3.03 18.97 -6.18
C SER A 73 -1.54 19.14 -5.86
N LYS A 74 -1.03 18.27 -4.98
CA LYS A 74 0.39 18.24 -4.62
C LYS A 74 0.84 16.78 -4.66
N THR A 75 2.02 16.54 -5.20
CA THR A 75 2.70 15.25 -5.07
C THR A 75 3.54 15.25 -3.81
N VAL A 76 3.36 14.24 -2.98
CA VAL A 76 4.15 14.00 -1.77
C VAL A 76 5.03 12.79 -2.04
N VAL A 77 6.33 12.96 -1.88
CA VAL A 77 7.30 11.87 -2.00
C VAL A 77 7.28 11.08 -0.70
N MET A 78 7.07 9.77 -0.82
CA MET A 78 7.00 8.83 0.29
C MET A 78 8.05 7.74 0.08
N ASP A 79 9.16 7.87 0.75
CA ASP A 79 10.22 6.88 0.92
C ASP A 79 10.18 6.28 2.34
N GLU A 80 11.12 5.41 2.68
CA GLU A 80 11.17 4.77 4.00
C GLU A 80 11.32 5.80 5.13
N ASP A 81 12.13 6.84 4.92
CA ASP A 81 12.36 7.89 5.93
C ASP A 81 11.08 8.72 6.15
N ALA A 82 10.39 9.10 5.09
CA ALA A 82 9.12 9.83 5.17
C ALA A 82 8.03 9.03 5.88
N ILE A 83 7.97 7.72 5.66
CA ILE A 83 7.05 6.82 6.36
C ILE A 83 7.43 6.71 7.83
N GLN A 84 8.71 6.52 8.13
CA GLN A 84 9.21 6.46 9.50
C GLN A 84 8.94 7.77 10.25
N GLU A 85 9.18 8.92 9.63
CA GLU A 85 8.90 10.23 10.24
C GLU A 85 7.42 10.43 10.52
N LYS A 86 6.56 10.04 9.58
CA LYS A 86 5.12 10.28 9.66
C LYS A 86 4.38 9.30 10.57
N TYR A 87 4.73 8.02 10.53
CA TYR A 87 3.98 6.95 11.20
C TYR A 87 4.78 6.27 12.32
N GLY A 88 6.10 6.47 12.38
CA GLY A 88 6.98 5.75 13.31
C GLY A 88 7.04 4.25 13.03
N LEU A 89 6.86 3.84 11.78
CA LEU A 89 6.75 2.45 11.32
C LEU A 89 7.55 2.24 10.04
N ALA A 90 7.98 1.01 9.81
CA ALA A 90 8.47 0.59 8.50
C ALA A 90 7.30 0.45 7.51
N PRO A 91 7.53 0.61 6.18
CA PRO A 91 6.48 0.53 5.16
C PRO A 91 5.58 -0.71 5.27
N LYS A 92 6.18 -1.89 5.43
CA LYS A 92 5.46 -3.17 5.57
C LYS A 92 4.58 -3.25 6.81
N GLN A 93 4.80 -2.41 7.81
CA GLN A 93 3.97 -2.40 9.01
C GLN A 93 2.67 -1.60 8.84
N LEU A 94 2.51 -0.87 7.74
CA LEU A 94 1.28 -0.12 7.47
C LEU A 94 0.09 -1.05 7.24
N ILE A 95 0.32 -2.24 6.65
CA ILE A 95 -0.73 -3.25 6.51
C ILE A 95 -1.19 -3.80 7.87
N GLU A 96 -0.29 -3.93 8.83
CA GLU A 96 -0.62 -4.38 10.18
C GLU A 96 -1.57 -3.39 10.88
N VAL A 97 -1.34 -2.07 10.66
CA VAL A 97 -2.24 -1.02 11.14
C VAL A 97 -3.60 -1.11 10.48
N LYS A 98 -3.65 -1.25 9.13
CA LYS A 98 -4.90 -1.39 8.37
C LYS A 98 -5.66 -2.64 8.80
N SER A 99 -4.98 -3.73 9.09
CA SER A 99 -5.58 -4.99 9.56
C SER A 99 -6.31 -4.83 10.89
N LEU A 100 -5.78 -4.00 11.79
CA LEU A 100 -6.40 -3.73 13.08
C LEU A 100 -7.52 -2.69 13.01
N MET A 101 -7.32 -1.58 12.28
CA MET A 101 -8.31 -0.50 12.24
C MET A 101 -9.43 -0.73 11.24
N GLY A 102 -9.19 -1.58 10.23
CA GLY A 102 -10.08 -1.74 9.09
C GLY A 102 -9.99 -0.57 8.10
N ASP A 103 -10.72 -0.70 7.00
CA ASP A 103 -10.91 0.36 6.01
C ASP A 103 -12.32 0.27 5.43
N THR A 104 -13.14 1.28 5.69
CA THR A 104 -14.54 1.31 5.23
C THR A 104 -14.64 1.58 3.73
N SER A 105 -13.65 2.22 3.11
CA SER A 105 -13.65 2.48 1.66
C SER A 105 -13.47 1.18 0.88
N ASP A 106 -12.65 0.27 1.38
CA ASP A 106 -12.36 -1.02 0.77
C ASP A 106 -13.15 -2.18 1.37
N ASN A 107 -14.12 -1.84 2.24
CA ASN A 107 -14.93 -2.83 2.94
C ASN A 107 -14.12 -3.84 3.78
N ILE A 108 -12.99 -3.38 4.32
CA ILE A 108 -12.11 -4.15 5.20
C ILE A 108 -12.58 -3.98 6.65
N PRO A 109 -12.96 -5.07 7.36
CA PRO A 109 -13.67 -4.97 8.63
C PRO A 109 -12.81 -4.47 9.79
N GLY A 110 -11.56 -4.91 9.90
CA GLY A 110 -10.69 -4.63 11.05
C GLY A 110 -11.23 -5.21 12.37
N VAL A 111 -10.77 -4.63 13.49
CA VAL A 111 -11.19 -4.95 14.85
C VAL A 111 -12.11 -3.85 15.38
N LYS A 112 -13.29 -4.21 15.85
CA LYS A 112 -14.27 -3.26 16.37
C LYS A 112 -13.68 -2.41 17.51
N GLY A 113 -13.82 -1.10 17.40
CA GLY A 113 -13.34 -0.16 18.43
C GLY A 113 -11.84 0.07 18.47
N ILE A 114 -11.08 -0.50 17.53
CA ILE A 114 -9.67 -0.18 17.31
C ILE A 114 -9.59 0.82 16.16
N GLY A 115 -9.39 2.09 16.47
CA GLY A 115 -9.18 3.14 15.46
C GLY A 115 -7.69 3.36 15.18
N GLU A 116 -7.38 4.21 14.19
CA GLU A 116 -6.03 4.49 13.68
C GLU A 116 -4.99 4.73 14.77
N LYS A 117 -5.27 5.61 15.73
CA LYS A 117 -4.32 5.92 16.82
C LYS A 117 -3.99 4.70 17.69
N THR A 118 -4.98 3.85 17.95
CA THR A 118 -4.78 2.65 18.75
C THR A 118 -4.02 1.61 17.94
N ALA A 119 -4.40 1.40 16.68
CA ALA A 119 -3.73 0.47 15.78
C ALA A 119 -2.25 0.85 15.59
N LEU A 120 -1.96 2.12 15.29
CA LEU A 120 -0.59 2.64 15.20
C LEU A 120 0.21 2.35 16.48
N SER A 121 -0.35 2.69 17.64
CA SER A 121 0.33 2.45 18.92
C SER A 121 0.60 0.97 19.18
N LEU A 122 -0.35 0.09 18.86
CA LEU A 122 -0.18 -1.35 19.02
C LEU A 122 0.93 -1.89 18.12
N VAL A 123 0.93 -1.48 16.84
CA VAL A 123 1.96 -1.94 15.89
C VAL A 123 3.33 -1.36 16.23
N GLN A 124 3.43 -0.11 16.67
CA GLN A 124 4.69 0.48 17.15
C GLN A 124 5.27 -0.27 18.36
N ILE A 125 4.42 -0.78 19.25
CA ILE A 125 4.84 -1.49 20.45
C ILE A 125 5.18 -2.95 20.19
N PHE A 126 4.37 -3.65 19.39
CA PHE A 126 4.41 -5.10 19.22
C PHE A 126 4.92 -5.55 17.84
N GLY A 127 5.12 -4.61 16.91
CA GLY A 127 5.74 -4.82 15.61
C GLY A 127 4.81 -5.33 14.52
N SER A 128 3.86 -6.19 14.83
CA SER A 128 2.95 -6.82 13.85
C SER A 128 1.63 -7.23 14.47
N LEU A 129 0.66 -7.58 13.64
CA LEU A 129 -0.61 -8.19 14.06
C LEU A 129 -0.36 -9.45 14.92
N GLU A 130 0.52 -10.32 14.46
CA GLU A 130 0.92 -11.51 15.20
C GLU A 130 1.55 -11.14 16.55
N GLY A 131 2.45 -10.14 16.57
CA GLY A 131 3.08 -9.65 17.80
C GLY A 131 2.06 -9.10 18.81
N VAL A 132 1.00 -8.43 18.35
CA VAL A 132 -0.12 -7.99 19.21
C VAL A 132 -0.81 -9.19 19.85
N TYR A 133 -1.14 -10.24 19.09
CA TYR A 133 -1.82 -11.42 19.61
C TYR A 133 -0.92 -12.29 20.51
N GLN A 134 0.37 -12.40 20.21
CA GLN A 134 1.33 -13.09 21.09
C GLN A 134 1.47 -12.41 22.45
N ASN A 135 1.26 -11.09 22.49
CA ASN A 135 1.36 -10.28 23.70
C ASN A 135 -0.01 -9.75 24.19
N ILE A 136 -1.09 -10.49 23.92
CA ILE A 136 -2.45 -10.03 24.19
C ILE A 136 -2.72 -9.71 25.68
N ASP A 137 -1.96 -10.31 26.58
CA ASP A 137 -2.03 -10.11 28.02
C ASP A 137 -1.14 -8.98 28.56
N ASP A 138 -0.42 -8.29 27.68
CA ASP A 138 0.44 -7.16 28.06
C ASP A 138 -0.40 -6.00 28.66
N LYS A 139 0.11 -5.40 29.73
CA LYS A 139 -0.56 -4.31 30.46
C LYS A 139 -0.78 -3.05 29.62
N ARG A 140 -0.06 -2.88 28.52
CA ARG A 140 -0.21 -1.77 27.57
C ARG A 140 -1.48 -1.92 26.73
N ILE A 141 -2.03 -3.13 26.60
CA ILE A 141 -3.32 -3.40 25.97
C ILE A 141 -4.41 -3.26 27.03
N LYS A 142 -5.28 -2.26 26.84
CA LYS A 142 -6.37 -2.01 27.80
C LYS A 142 -7.38 -3.17 27.80
N PRO A 143 -8.05 -3.48 28.92
CA PRO A 143 -8.97 -4.62 29.02
C PRO A 143 -10.03 -4.67 27.91
N LYS A 144 -10.63 -3.52 27.59
CA LYS A 144 -11.64 -3.44 26.51
C LYS A 144 -11.04 -3.65 25.11
N GLN A 145 -9.83 -3.16 24.87
CA GLN A 145 -9.14 -3.40 23.60
C GLN A 145 -8.82 -4.89 23.43
N ARG A 146 -8.36 -5.54 24.51
CA ARG A 146 -8.09 -6.97 24.53
C ARG A 146 -9.34 -7.82 24.25
N GLU A 147 -10.47 -7.47 24.85
CA GLU A 147 -11.74 -8.14 24.59
C GLU A 147 -12.08 -8.08 23.09
N HIS A 148 -12.06 -6.90 22.48
CA HIS A 148 -12.34 -6.71 21.05
C HIS A 148 -11.32 -7.42 20.16
N LEU A 149 -10.02 -7.36 20.50
CA LEU A 149 -8.98 -8.08 19.76
C LEU A 149 -9.20 -9.58 19.75
N LEU A 150 -9.58 -10.17 20.89
CA LEU A 150 -9.87 -11.60 20.99
C LEU A 150 -11.15 -12.00 20.25
N GLU A 151 -12.21 -11.18 20.34
CA GLU A 151 -13.49 -11.42 19.67
C GLU A 151 -13.36 -11.34 18.15
N ASP A 152 -12.65 -10.30 17.65
CA ASP A 152 -12.55 -10.00 16.22
C ASP A 152 -11.25 -10.50 15.58
N LYS A 153 -10.51 -11.43 16.23
CA LYS A 153 -9.27 -11.98 15.67
C LYS A 153 -9.42 -12.49 14.23
N PRO A 154 -10.48 -13.27 13.88
CA PRO A 154 -10.67 -13.70 12.50
C PRO A 154 -10.88 -12.54 11.51
N MET A 155 -11.49 -11.45 11.97
CA MET A 155 -11.70 -10.25 11.13
C MET A 155 -10.39 -9.50 10.90
N ALA A 156 -9.52 -9.42 11.89
CA ALA A 156 -8.19 -8.84 11.73
C ALA A 156 -7.31 -9.66 10.76
N GLU A 157 -7.34 -10.99 10.88
CA GLU A 157 -6.62 -11.90 9.97
C GLU A 157 -7.16 -11.79 8.53
N LEU A 158 -8.47 -11.73 8.35
CA LEU A 158 -9.11 -11.50 7.05
C LEU A 158 -8.71 -10.13 6.48
N SER A 159 -8.74 -9.08 7.30
CA SER A 159 -8.35 -7.73 6.91
C SER A 159 -6.89 -7.66 6.46
N HIS A 160 -6.00 -8.38 7.13
CA HIS A 160 -4.60 -8.50 6.74
C HIS A 160 -4.47 -9.18 5.37
N ALA A 161 -5.19 -10.27 5.14
CA ALA A 161 -5.15 -10.99 3.87
C ALA A 161 -5.72 -10.15 2.71
N LEU A 162 -6.82 -9.41 2.96
CA LEU A 162 -7.45 -8.56 1.95
C LEU A 162 -6.65 -7.30 1.63
N GLY A 163 -6.02 -6.68 2.63
CA GLY A 163 -5.27 -5.44 2.44
C GLY A 163 -3.82 -5.66 2.00
N THR A 164 -3.31 -6.89 1.96
CA THR A 164 -1.95 -7.17 1.52
C THR A 164 -1.88 -7.20 0.01
N ILE A 165 -1.11 -6.29 -0.57
CA ILE A 165 -0.86 -6.23 -2.02
C ILE A 165 -0.02 -7.45 -2.43
N ARG A 166 -0.49 -8.15 -3.45
CA ARG A 166 0.20 -9.29 -4.05
C ARG A 166 1.28 -8.81 -5.03
N THR A 167 2.31 -9.63 -5.18
CA THR A 167 3.48 -9.30 -6.02
C THR A 167 3.76 -10.37 -7.07
N ASP A 168 2.75 -11.19 -7.37
CA ASP A 168 2.83 -12.35 -8.27
C ASP A 168 1.81 -12.30 -9.41
N ALA A 169 1.35 -11.09 -9.82
CA ALA A 169 0.45 -10.92 -10.95
C ALA A 169 1.08 -11.47 -12.24
N PRO A 170 0.31 -12.18 -13.09
CA PRO A 170 0.81 -12.82 -14.32
C PRO A 170 0.99 -11.79 -15.43
N ILE A 171 1.92 -10.87 -15.24
CA ILE A 171 2.26 -9.80 -16.20
C ILE A 171 3.70 -9.95 -16.69
N ASP A 172 4.01 -9.35 -17.83
CA ASP A 172 5.39 -9.26 -18.29
C ASP A 172 6.17 -8.30 -17.38
N THR A 173 7.28 -8.78 -16.83
CA THR A 173 8.16 -7.99 -15.96
C THR A 173 9.57 -7.86 -16.54
N ALA A 174 9.77 -8.25 -17.82
CA ALA A 174 11.08 -8.18 -18.46
C ALA A 174 11.54 -6.71 -18.62
N GLU A 175 12.85 -6.52 -18.54
CA GLU A 175 13.46 -5.21 -18.79
C GLU A 175 13.09 -4.70 -20.20
N GLY A 176 12.67 -3.44 -20.29
CA GLY A 176 12.29 -2.82 -21.55
C GLY A 176 10.89 -3.12 -22.06
N SER A 177 10.13 -4.04 -21.44
CA SER A 177 8.75 -4.37 -21.87
C SER A 177 7.82 -3.15 -21.84
N TYR A 178 8.09 -2.18 -20.99
CA TYR A 178 7.29 -0.97 -20.80
C TYR A 178 8.05 0.31 -21.14
N THR A 179 8.97 0.25 -22.08
CA THR A 179 9.70 1.42 -22.55
C THR A 179 8.75 2.46 -23.11
N VAL A 180 8.87 3.70 -22.64
CA VAL A 180 8.09 4.83 -23.16
C VAL A 180 8.63 5.20 -24.54
N GLY A 181 7.75 5.17 -25.56
CA GLY A 181 8.09 5.62 -26.91
C GLY A 181 8.29 7.13 -26.99
N GLU A 182 8.83 7.62 -28.10
CA GLU A 182 8.83 9.06 -28.38
C GLU A 182 7.37 9.53 -28.50
N GLY A 183 6.95 10.38 -27.54
CA GLY A 183 5.59 10.91 -27.54
C GLY A 183 5.29 11.66 -28.85
N ASN A 184 4.05 11.57 -29.33
CA ASN A 184 3.56 12.38 -30.43
C ASN A 184 3.67 13.86 -30.03
N LYS A 185 4.76 14.52 -30.40
CA LYS A 185 4.80 15.99 -30.32
C LYS A 185 3.78 16.51 -31.34
N PRO A 186 2.79 17.32 -30.93
CA PRO A 186 1.94 17.99 -31.92
C PRO A 186 2.84 18.84 -32.82
N ALA A 187 2.62 18.69 -34.14
CA ALA A 187 3.30 19.47 -35.18
C ALA A 187 2.91 20.93 -35.08
#